data_10c8b0d807c2bd7bbecb0c4d31827610
#
_entry.id   10c8b0d807c2bd7bbecb0c4d31827610
#
_cell.length_a   1.000
_cell.length_b   1.000
_cell.length_c   1.000
_cell.angle_alpha   90.00
_cell.angle_beta   90.00
_cell.angle_gamma   90.00
#
_symmetry.space_group_name_H-M   'P 1'
#
loop_
_entity.id
_entity.type
_entity.pdbx_description
1 polymer ?
#
loop_
_entity_poly.entity_id
_entity_poly.type
_entity_poly.pdbx_seq_one_letter_code
_entity_poly.pdbx_strand_id
1 'polypeptide(L)'
;RDRRPRRPREDRPITPSVPKERELIPVSEAGMQQAEKLATDFVTGLLAKMGVEGQVKTLPQVECDQLRLEISGPDMGPIIGRRGDTLDAIQYLGSLVLNNALDEHVRLSVDTENYREKRAESLERLARKMAMKVVKAHRSMTLEPMNPYERRIIHAALQDFNGVTTYSTGTEPGRRVVIAPDNSYRNRDRG
;
A
#
# COMPACT_ATOMS: atom_id res chain seq x y z
N ARG A 1 1.77 -50.79 13.88
CA ARG A 1 2.10 -49.34 14.16
C ARG A 1 0.81 -48.58 14.12
N ASP A 2 0.22 -48.33 15.32
CA ASP A 2 -1.03 -47.61 15.54
C ASP A 2 -0.88 -46.13 15.13
N ARG A 3 -1.58 -45.72 14.08
CA ARG A 3 -1.76 -44.29 13.76
C ARG A 3 -2.95 -43.78 14.54
N ARG A 4 -2.69 -43.06 15.64
CA ARG A 4 -3.72 -42.30 16.35
C ARG A 4 -4.35 -41.27 15.41
N PRO A 5 -5.70 -41.13 15.38
CA PRO A 5 -6.37 -40.13 14.57
C PRO A 5 -6.06 -38.71 15.10
N ARG A 6 -5.66 -37.79 14.19
CA ARG A 6 -5.49 -36.38 14.53
C ARG A 6 -6.84 -35.79 14.89
N ARG A 7 -6.94 -35.20 16.09
CA ARG A 7 -8.10 -34.43 16.51
C ARG A 7 -8.35 -33.27 15.53
N PRO A 8 -9.61 -32.98 15.16
CA PRO A 8 -9.97 -31.80 14.39
C PRO A 8 -9.49 -30.54 15.14
N ARG A 9 -8.88 -29.59 14.42
CA ARG A 9 -8.63 -28.25 14.96
C ARG A 9 -9.99 -27.59 15.17
N GLU A 10 -10.34 -27.33 16.42
CA GLU A 10 -11.47 -26.47 16.77
C GLU A 10 -11.26 -25.09 16.10
N ASP A 11 -12.21 -24.72 15.26
CA ASP A 11 -12.31 -23.38 14.68
C ASP A 11 -12.55 -22.38 15.83
N ARG A 12 -11.47 -21.75 16.28
CA ARG A 12 -11.60 -20.61 17.18
C ARG A 12 -12.22 -19.47 16.37
N PRO A 13 -13.32 -18.87 16.83
CA PRO A 13 -13.89 -17.72 16.16
C PRO A 13 -12.84 -16.61 16.10
N ILE A 14 -12.52 -16.18 14.88
CA ILE A 14 -11.65 -15.02 14.63
C ILE A 14 -12.49 -13.80 15.06
N THR A 15 -12.34 -13.40 16.31
CA THR A 15 -12.86 -12.09 16.75
C THR A 15 -12.10 -11.03 15.94
N PRO A 16 -12.80 -10.15 15.19
CA PRO A 16 -12.14 -9.04 14.52
C PRO A 16 -11.49 -8.19 15.61
N SER A 17 -10.16 -8.13 15.62
CA SER A 17 -9.44 -7.19 16.46
C SER A 17 -9.81 -5.79 15.98
N VAL A 18 -10.61 -5.09 16.78
CA VAL A 18 -10.80 -3.64 16.62
C VAL A 18 -9.42 -3.02 16.62
N PRO A 19 -9.05 -2.23 15.60
CA PRO A 19 -7.77 -1.52 15.61
C PRO A 19 -7.73 -0.68 16.89
N LYS A 20 -6.80 -0.99 17.80
CA LYS A 20 -6.55 -0.12 18.94
C LYS A 20 -6.22 1.25 18.34
N GLU A 21 -7.00 2.27 18.73
CA GLU A 21 -6.64 3.66 18.49
C GLU A 21 -5.21 3.83 19.01
N ARG A 22 -4.29 4.13 18.09
CA ARG A 22 -2.90 4.38 18.47
C ARG A 22 -2.89 5.71 19.20
N GLU A 23 -2.50 5.70 20.45
CA GLU A 23 -2.15 6.92 21.15
C GLU A 23 -1.01 7.58 20.36
N LEU A 24 -1.29 8.71 19.73
CA LEU A 24 -0.29 9.52 19.05
C LEU A 24 0.56 10.18 20.14
N ILE A 25 1.78 9.71 20.31
CA ILE A 25 2.75 10.33 21.22
C ILE A 25 3.38 11.48 20.44
N PRO A 26 3.14 12.73 20.84
CA PRO A 26 3.71 13.88 20.13
C PRO A 26 5.23 13.84 20.24
N VAL A 27 5.89 14.04 19.11
CA VAL A 27 7.35 14.17 19.01
C VAL A 27 7.71 15.60 19.44
N SER A 28 8.80 15.76 20.20
CA SER A 28 9.28 17.06 20.59
C SER A 28 9.73 17.90 19.38
N GLU A 29 9.65 19.25 19.47
CA GLU A 29 10.13 20.13 18.40
C GLU A 29 11.61 19.87 18.05
N ALA A 30 12.45 19.63 19.04
CA ALA A 30 13.86 19.30 18.85
C ALA A 30 14.03 17.93 18.14
N GLY A 31 13.26 16.93 18.56
CA GLY A 31 13.24 15.61 17.94
C GLY A 31 12.77 15.68 16.47
N MET A 32 11.77 16.50 16.18
CA MET A 32 11.28 16.68 14.82
C MET A 32 12.30 17.40 13.92
N GLN A 33 12.98 18.45 14.41
CA GLN A 33 14.04 19.13 13.66
C GLN A 33 15.22 18.20 13.39
N GLN A 34 15.59 17.36 14.36
CA GLN A 34 16.64 16.36 14.18
C GLN A 34 16.22 15.27 13.17
N ALA A 35 14.96 14.83 13.23
CA ALA A 35 14.37 13.89 12.28
C ALA A 35 14.39 14.44 10.85
N GLU A 36 13.97 15.69 10.68
CA GLU A 36 13.97 16.37 9.39
C GLU A 36 15.36 16.41 8.76
N LYS A 37 16.36 16.83 9.54
CA LYS A 37 17.74 16.88 9.06
C LYS A 37 18.25 15.50 8.67
N LEU A 38 18.09 14.50 9.53
CA LEU A 38 18.55 13.13 9.27
C LEU A 38 17.87 12.51 8.05
N ALA A 39 16.55 12.68 7.92
CA ALA A 39 15.79 12.15 6.79
C ALA A 39 16.18 12.83 5.47
N THR A 40 16.33 14.16 5.49
CA THR A 40 16.75 14.92 4.29
C THR A 40 18.16 14.54 3.87
N ASP A 41 19.12 14.46 4.80
CA ASP A 41 20.50 14.05 4.54
C ASP A 41 20.56 12.62 3.98
N PHE A 42 19.79 11.70 4.59
CA PHE A 42 19.70 10.32 4.11
C PHE A 42 19.16 10.21 2.69
N VAL A 43 18.00 10.84 2.43
CA VAL A 43 17.35 10.75 1.10
C VAL A 43 18.21 11.45 0.05
N THR A 44 18.77 12.62 0.35
CA THR A 44 19.67 13.35 -0.59
C THR A 44 20.92 12.54 -0.90
N GLY A 45 21.52 11.94 0.13
CA GLY A 45 22.70 11.05 -0.06
C GLY A 45 22.34 9.81 -0.89
N LEU A 46 21.16 9.26 -0.73
CA LEU A 46 20.68 8.12 -1.52
C LEU A 46 20.46 8.51 -2.98
N LEU A 47 19.80 9.65 -3.26
CA LEU A 47 19.61 10.17 -4.61
C LEU A 47 20.94 10.35 -5.33
N ALA A 48 21.95 10.95 -4.66
CA ALA A 48 23.29 11.12 -5.21
C ALA A 48 23.97 9.78 -5.54
N LYS A 49 23.83 8.76 -4.68
CA LYS A 49 24.38 7.41 -4.92
C LYS A 49 23.66 6.68 -6.06
N MET A 50 22.37 6.93 -6.25
CA MET A 50 21.59 6.38 -7.35
C MET A 50 21.82 7.13 -8.67
N GLY A 51 22.55 8.26 -8.66
CA GLY A 51 22.78 9.10 -9.83
C GLY A 51 21.52 9.82 -10.31
N VAL A 52 20.56 10.07 -9.41
CA VAL A 52 19.30 10.75 -9.72
C VAL A 52 19.38 12.20 -9.26
N GLU A 53 19.11 13.12 -10.18
CA GLU A 53 18.99 14.53 -9.87
C GLU A 53 17.62 14.80 -9.22
N GLY A 54 17.62 15.28 -7.98
CA GLY A 54 16.41 15.58 -7.27
C GLY A 54 16.63 16.51 -6.09
N GLN A 55 15.53 17.14 -5.67
CA GLN A 55 15.47 17.98 -4.47
C GLN A 55 14.52 17.34 -3.47
N VAL A 56 14.91 17.35 -2.21
CA VAL A 56 14.10 16.87 -1.10
C VAL A 56 13.53 18.08 -0.35
N LYS A 57 12.22 18.11 -0.15
CA LYS A 57 11.52 19.15 0.60
C LYS A 57 10.70 18.56 1.71
N THR A 58 10.71 19.18 2.87
CA THR A 58 9.79 18.86 3.97
C THR A 58 8.45 19.50 3.73
N LEU A 59 7.38 18.74 3.85
CA LEU A 59 6.02 19.23 3.78
C LEU A 59 5.48 19.52 5.19
N PRO A 60 4.47 20.42 5.31
CA PRO A 60 3.82 20.70 6.58
C PRO A 60 3.31 19.42 7.25
N GLN A 61 3.46 19.38 8.58
CA GLN A 61 2.96 18.27 9.39
C GLN A 61 1.43 18.20 9.33
N VAL A 62 0.91 16.98 9.21
CA VAL A 62 -0.53 16.70 9.34
C VAL A 62 -0.83 16.12 10.72
N GLU A 63 0.08 15.29 11.23
CA GLU A 63 0.01 14.65 12.54
C GLU A 63 1.28 14.94 13.33
N CYS A 64 1.16 15.02 14.66
CA CYS A 64 2.25 15.43 15.56
C CYS A 64 3.46 14.51 15.60
N ASP A 65 3.35 13.28 15.08
CA ASP A 65 4.39 12.27 15.02
C ASP A 65 4.88 11.95 13.60
N GLN A 66 4.39 12.71 12.57
CA GLN A 66 4.66 12.42 11.17
C GLN A 66 5.57 13.46 10.52
N LEU A 67 6.67 13.00 9.95
CA LEU A 67 7.53 13.75 9.04
C LEU A 67 7.19 13.38 7.59
N ARG A 68 6.90 14.39 6.76
CA ARG A 68 6.57 14.21 5.35
C ARG A 68 7.64 14.82 4.46
N LEU A 69 8.21 14.00 3.58
CA LEU A 69 9.18 14.45 2.58
C LEU A 69 8.59 14.29 1.17
N GLU A 70 8.84 15.29 0.35
CA GLU A 70 8.57 15.27 -1.08
C GLU A 70 9.88 15.29 -1.86
N ILE A 71 10.03 14.36 -2.79
CA ILE A 71 11.16 14.33 -3.73
C ILE A 71 10.66 14.88 -5.06
N SER A 72 11.38 15.82 -5.65
CA SER A 72 11.05 16.40 -6.94
C SER A 72 12.31 16.51 -7.82
N GLY A 73 12.16 16.31 -9.13
CA GLY A 73 13.27 16.36 -10.06
C GLY A 73 12.84 16.13 -11.51
N PRO A 74 13.75 16.16 -12.46
CA PRO A 74 13.44 16.04 -13.89
C PRO A 74 12.97 14.63 -14.28
N ASP A 75 13.48 13.59 -13.61
CA ASP A 75 13.07 12.19 -13.83
C ASP A 75 12.97 11.44 -12.50
N MET A 76 11.75 11.25 -12.05
CA MET A 76 11.44 10.53 -10.81
C MET A 76 11.14 9.03 -11.04
N GLY A 77 11.19 8.57 -12.28
CA GLY A 77 10.95 7.16 -12.61
C GLY A 77 11.81 6.18 -11.81
N PRO A 78 13.13 6.35 -11.70
CA PRO A 78 14.00 5.49 -10.89
C PRO A 78 13.67 5.49 -9.39
N ILE A 79 13.17 6.62 -8.86
CA ILE A 79 12.79 6.76 -7.46
C ILE A 79 11.43 6.11 -7.18
N ILE A 80 10.51 6.21 -8.10
CA ILE A 80 9.22 5.52 -8.02
C ILE A 80 9.46 4.01 -8.14
N GLY A 81 10.23 3.60 -9.15
CA GLY A 81 10.45 2.21 -9.46
C GLY A 81 9.21 1.51 -10.02
N ARG A 82 9.26 0.19 -10.04
CA ARG A 82 8.15 -0.61 -10.54
C ARG A 82 6.97 -0.55 -9.54
N ARG A 83 5.90 0.16 -9.91
CA ARG A 83 4.68 0.30 -9.10
C ARG A 83 4.87 0.94 -7.72
N GLY A 84 5.91 1.73 -7.56
CA GLY A 84 6.22 2.37 -6.29
C GLY A 84 7.10 1.55 -5.35
N ASP A 85 7.59 0.37 -5.78
CA ASP A 85 8.39 -0.51 -4.93
C ASP A 85 9.68 0.16 -4.43
N THR A 86 10.35 0.98 -5.28
CA THR A 86 11.55 1.72 -4.87
C THR A 86 11.20 2.82 -3.86
N LEU A 87 10.12 3.54 -4.10
CA LEU A 87 9.65 4.59 -3.19
C LEU A 87 9.28 4.02 -1.80
N ASP A 88 8.62 2.87 -1.78
CA ASP A 88 8.31 2.15 -0.53
C ASP A 88 9.57 1.69 0.19
N ALA A 89 10.58 1.20 -0.54
CA ALA A 89 11.87 0.81 0.03
C ALA A 89 12.64 2.01 0.60
N ILE A 90 12.66 3.15 -0.08
CA ILE A 90 13.28 4.39 0.38
C ILE A 90 12.62 4.85 1.68
N GLN A 91 11.30 4.88 1.73
CA GLN A 91 10.54 5.24 2.93
C GLN A 91 10.85 4.29 4.09
N TYR A 92 10.87 2.99 3.83
CA TYR A 92 11.17 1.98 4.85
C TYR A 92 12.58 2.14 5.43
N LEU A 93 13.60 2.26 4.56
CA LEU A 93 14.99 2.47 5.00
C LEU A 93 15.16 3.80 5.74
N GLY A 94 14.53 4.87 5.25
CA GLY A 94 14.54 6.16 5.94
C GLY A 94 13.89 6.07 7.33
N SER A 95 12.79 5.36 7.46
CA SER A 95 12.15 5.11 8.77
C SER A 95 13.06 4.35 9.72
N LEU A 96 13.81 3.35 9.23
CA LEU A 96 14.80 2.63 10.06
C LEU A 96 15.94 3.53 10.52
N VAL A 97 16.48 4.37 9.62
CA VAL A 97 17.55 5.32 9.95
C VAL A 97 17.09 6.30 11.04
N LEU A 98 15.90 6.87 10.90
CA LEU A 98 15.33 7.78 11.88
C LEU A 98 15.13 7.12 13.25
N ASN A 99 14.43 6.00 13.28
CA ASN A 99 14.05 5.34 14.53
C ASN A 99 15.23 4.62 15.23
N ASN A 100 16.36 4.43 14.54
CA ASN A 100 17.61 3.99 15.18
C ASN A 100 18.47 5.13 15.74
N ALA A 101 18.30 6.35 15.21
CA ALA A 101 19.09 7.51 15.61
C ALA A 101 18.38 8.41 16.63
N LEU A 102 17.09 8.27 16.77
CA LEU A 102 16.23 9.07 17.66
C LEU A 102 15.67 8.21 18.77
N ASP A 103 15.54 8.78 19.96
CA ASP A 103 14.86 8.15 21.09
C ASP A 103 13.32 8.20 20.94
N GLU A 104 12.83 9.13 20.13
CA GLU A 104 11.41 9.34 19.83
C GLU A 104 11.01 8.65 18.53
N HIS A 105 9.79 8.08 18.48
CA HIS A 105 9.29 7.39 17.29
C HIS A 105 8.68 8.36 16.29
N VAL A 106 9.37 8.56 15.17
CA VAL A 106 8.94 9.43 14.08
C VAL A 106 8.45 8.58 12.90
N ARG A 107 7.24 8.85 12.43
CA ARG A 107 6.71 8.24 11.22
C ARG A 107 7.14 9.03 9.98
N LEU A 108 7.96 8.41 9.15
CA LEU A 108 8.38 9.00 7.89
C LEU A 108 7.39 8.66 6.76
N SER A 109 6.97 9.66 6.02
CA SER A 109 6.24 9.51 4.75
C SER A 109 7.05 10.17 3.65
N VAL A 110 7.35 9.41 2.60
CA VAL A 110 8.07 9.88 1.41
C VAL A 110 7.17 9.73 0.20
N ASP A 111 7.01 10.81 -0.57
CA ASP A 111 6.29 10.77 -1.85
C ASP A 111 7.05 11.57 -2.91
N THR A 112 6.66 11.41 -4.16
CA THR A 112 7.17 12.16 -5.29
C THR A 112 6.03 12.48 -6.24
N GLU A 113 5.83 13.77 -6.54
CA GLU A 113 4.82 14.25 -7.50
C GLU A 113 3.40 13.72 -7.28
N ASN A 114 3.02 13.47 -6.02
CA ASN A 114 1.76 12.82 -5.64
C ASN A 114 1.57 11.45 -6.32
N TYR A 115 2.65 10.69 -6.45
CA TYR A 115 2.61 9.38 -7.11
C TYR A 115 1.58 8.44 -6.49
N ARG A 116 1.51 8.37 -5.16
CA ARG A 116 0.62 7.45 -4.45
C ARG A 116 -0.86 7.70 -4.79
N GLU A 117 -1.27 8.97 -4.84
CA GLU A 117 -2.63 9.36 -5.22
C GLU A 117 -2.91 9.04 -6.69
N LYS A 118 -2.04 9.49 -7.61
CA LYS A 118 -2.14 9.19 -9.05
C LYS A 118 -2.18 7.68 -9.32
N ARG A 119 -1.42 6.90 -8.55
CA ARG A 119 -1.40 5.45 -8.65
C ARG A 119 -2.71 4.83 -8.20
N ALA A 120 -3.26 5.28 -7.07
CA ALA A 120 -4.55 4.83 -6.56
C ALA A 120 -5.68 5.06 -7.58
N GLU A 121 -5.77 6.28 -8.13
CA GLU A 121 -6.74 6.60 -9.19
C GLU A 121 -6.57 5.72 -10.44
N SER A 122 -5.32 5.44 -10.84
CA SER A 122 -5.03 4.58 -11.97
C SER A 122 -5.50 3.15 -11.73
N LEU A 123 -5.34 2.63 -10.50
CA LEU A 123 -5.81 1.32 -10.08
C LEU A 123 -7.34 1.25 -10.04
N GLU A 124 -8.02 2.30 -9.57
CA GLU A 124 -9.49 2.37 -9.61
C GLU A 124 -10.03 2.35 -11.04
N ARG A 125 -9.43 3.16 -11.93
CA ARG A 125 -9.81 3.16 -13.35
C ARG A 125 -9.58 1.78 -13.99
N LEU A 126 -8.45 1.13 -13.68
CA LEU A 126 -8.15 -0.23 -14.14
C LEU A 126 -9.20 -1.23 -13.62
N ALA A 127 -9.53 -1.17 -12.33
CA ALA A 127 -10.51 -2.05 -11.70
C ALA A 127 -11.87 -1.95 -12.41
N ARG A 128 -12.41 -0.75 -12.59
CA ARG A 128 -13.69 -0.51 -13.27
C ARG A 128 -13.67 -0.99 -14.73
N LYS A 129 -12.58 -0.70 -15.46
CA LYS A 129 -12.41 -1.16 -16.84
C LYS A 129 -12.39 -2.70 -16.93
N MET A 130 -11.73 -3.36 -15.98
CA MET A 130 -11.66 -4.83 -15.97
C MET A 130 -12.99 -5.44 -15.51
N ALA A 131 -13.70 -4.83 -14.56
CA ALA A 131 -15.03 -5.27 -14.14
C ALA A 131 -16.02 -5.25 -15.31
N MET A 132 -16.06 -4.17 -16.10
CA MET A 132 -16.90 -4.11 -17.31
C MET A 132 -16.57 -5.22 -18.31
N LYS A 133 -15.28 -5.56 -18.48
CA LYS A 133 -14.88 -6.68 -19.35
C LYS A 133 -15.35 -8.03 -18.80
N VAL A 134 -15.24 -8.23 -17.47
CA VAL A 134 -15.71 -9.46 -16.80
C VAL A 134 -17.20 -9.64 -16.97
N VAL A 135 -18.00 -8.58 -16.76
CA VAL A 135 -19.45 -8.61 -16.96
C VAL A 135 -19.78 -8.96 -18.40
N LYS A 136 -19.13 -8.31 -19.39
CA LYS A 136 -19.39 -8.55 -20.83
C LYS A 136 -18.96 -9.95 -21.29
N ALA A 137 -17.80 -10.41 -20.82
CA ALA A 137 -17.22 -11.69 -21.27
C ALA A 137 -17.70 -12.90 -20.45
N HIS A 138 -18.37 -12.68 -19.31
CA HIS A 138 -18.75 -13.71 -18.33
C HIS A 138 -17.60 -14.64 -17.91
N ARG A 139 -16.39 -14.09 -17.85
CA ARG A 139 -15.15 -14.81 -17.48
C ARG A 139 -14.40 -14.05 -16.42
N SER A 140 -13.86 -14.78 -15.46
CA SER A 140 -12.96 -14.20 -14.46
C SER A 140 -11.69 -13.66 -15.12
N MET A 141 -11.20 -12.53 -14.61
CA MET A 141 -9.95 -11.92 -15.03
C MET A 141 -9.04 -11.77 -13.82
N THR A 142 -7.78 -12.17 -14.00
CA THR A 142 -6.73 -12.05 -12.98
C THR A 142 -5.88 -10.85 -13.30
N LEU A 143 -5.70 -9.99 -12.31
CA LEU A 143 -4.82 -8.84 -12.41
C LEU A 143 -3.36 -9.27 -12.14
N GLU A 144 -2.43 -8.37 -12.41
CA GLU A 144 -1.03 -8.58 -12.08
C GLU A 144 -0.80 -8.63 -10.56
N PRO A 145 0.30 -9.23 -10.09
CA PRO A 145 0.68 -9.17 -8.68
C PRO A 145 0.82 -7.73 -8.20
N MET A 146 0.35 -7.44 -7.00
CA MET A 146 0.40 -6.12 -6.39
C MET A 146 0.45 -6.23 -4.87
N ASN A 147 0.95 -5.18 -4.22
CA ASN A 147 1.09 -5.14 -2.77
C ASN A 147 -0.29 -5.14 -2.06
N PRO A 148 -0.34 -5.40 -0.74
CA PRO A 148 -1.61 -5.48 -0.01
C PRO A 148 -2.45 -4.20 -0.06
N TYR A 149 -1.81 -3.04 -0.09
CA TYR A 149 -2.47 -1.74 -0.17
C TYR A 149 -3.17 -1.56 -1.53
N GLU A 150 -2.47 -1.82 -2.63
CA GLU A 150 -3.03 -1.76 -3.98
C GLU A 150 -4.19 -2.73 -4.18
N ARG A 151 -4.08 -3.97 -3.62
CA ARG A 151 -5.18 -4.93 -3.68
C ARG A 151 -6.42 -4.43 -2.93
N ARG A 152 -6.24 -3.72 -1.82
CA ARG A 152 -7.35 -3.10 -1.08
C ARG A 152 -8.06 -2.02 -1.91
N ILE A 153 -7.31 -1.20 -2.65
CA ILE A 153 -7.88 -0.18 -3.55
C ILE A 153 -8.79 -0.85 -4.59
N ILE A 154 -8.32 -1.93 -5.24
CA ILE A 154 -9.12 -2.67 -6.23
C ILE A 154 -10.40 -3.25 -5.59
N HIS A 155 -10.30 -3.87 -4.41
CA HIS A 155 -11.46 -4.41 -3.70
C HIS A 155 -12.47 -3.32 -3.35
N ALA A 156 -12.00 -2.20 -2.80
CA ALA A 156 -12.86 -1.06 -2.44
C ALA A 156 -13.53 -0.44 -3.67
N ALA A 157 -12.80 -0.24 -4.77
CA ALA A 157 -13.32 0.35 -6.01
C ALA A 157 -14.43 -0.50 -6.67
N LEU A 158 -14.49 -1.80 -6.36
CA LEU A 158 -15.45 -2.75 -6.93
C LEU A 158 -16.44 -3.30 -5.90
N GLN A 159 -16.42 -2.83 -4.66
CA GLN A 159 -17.31 -3.31 -3.60
C GLN A 159 -18.79 -3.17 -3.99
N ASP A 160 -19.15 -2.02 -4.58
CA ASP A 160 -20.52 -1.69 -4.99
C ASP A 160 -20.74 -1.85 -6.50
N PHE A 161 -19.80 -2.52 -7.21
CA PHE A 161 -19.92 -2.70 -8.64
C PHE A 161 -20.75 -3.94 -8.97
N ASN A 162 -21.93 -3.71 -9.57
CA ASN A 162 -22.89 -4.76 -9.89
C ASN A 162 -22.35 -5.80 -10.89
N GLY A 163 -22.60 -7.08 -10.59
CA GLY A 163 -22.30 -8.19 -11.50
C GLY A 163 -20.88 -8.74 -11.42
N VAL A 164 -20.07 -8.27 -10.48
CA VAL A 164 -18.74 -8.84 -10.21
C VAL A 164 -18.50 -9.05 -8.73
N THR A 165 -17.63 -10.00 -8.43
CA THR A 165 -17.05 -10.22 -7.10
C THR A 165 -15.52 -10.22 -7.21
N THR A 166 -14.83 -9.90 -6.11
CA THR A 166 -13.38 -9.82 -6.10
C THR A 166 -12.77 -10.62 -4.95
N TYR A 167 -11.70 -11.34 -5.22
CA TYR A 167 -10.92 -12.04 -4.20
C TYR A 167 -9.42 -12.01 -4.54
N SER A 168 -8.58 -12.19 -3.53
CA SER A 168 -7.13 -12.25 -3.70
C SER A 168 -6.64 -13.69 -3.67
N THR A 169 -5.75 -14.07 -4.60
CA THR A 169 -5.18 -15.42 -4.72
C THR A 169 -3.66 -15.37 -4.79
N GLY A 170 -3.01 -16.49 -4.41
CA GLY A 170 -1.55 -16.61 -4.38
C GLY A 170 -0.93 -16.18 -3.06
N THR A 171 0.41 -16.28 -3.00
CA THR A 171 1.24 -15.87 -1.86
C THR A 171 2.11 -14.69 -2.24
N GLU A 172 2.48 -13.86 -1.26
CA GLU A 172 3.43 -12.76 -1.49
C GLU A 172 4.79 -13.30 -1.99
N PRO A 173 5.47 -12.62 -2.90
CA PRO A 173 5.11 -11.36 -3.56
C PRO A 173 4.23 -11.52 -4.81
N GLY A 174 3.83 -12.74 -5.17
CA GLY A 174 3.05 -13.07 -6.37
C GLY A 174 1.53 -12.93 -6.21
N ARG A 175 1.05 -12.49 -5.03
CA ARG A 175 -0.38 -12.40 -4.72
C ARG A 175 -1.08 -11.32 -5.55
N ARG A 176 -2.27 -11.65 -6.06
CA ARG A 176 -2.99 -10.86 -7.06
C ARG A 176 -4.50 -10.85 -6.81
N VAL A 177 -5.21 -9.89 -7.38
CA VAL A 177 -6.66 -9.83 -7.34
C VAL A 177 -7.24 -10.54 -8.56
N VAL A 178 -8.29 -11.30 -8.33
CA VAL A 178 -9.16 -11.88 -9.35
C VAL A 178 -10.51 -11.17 -9.30
N ILE A 179 -10.98 -10.72 -10.46
CA ILE A 179 -12.31 -10.16 -10.64
C ILE A 179 -13.13 -11.25 -11.34
N ALA A 180 -14.18 -11.74 -10.70
CA ALA A 180 -15.02 -12.82 -11.19
C ALA A 180 -16.47 -12.35 -11.40
N PRO A 181 -17.23 -12.95 -12.33
CA PRO A 181 -18.65 -12.68 -12.47
C PRO A 181 -19.38 -13.04 -11.17
N ASP A 182 -20.29 -12.18 -10.72
CA ASP A 182 -21.19 -12.50 -9.64
C ASP A 182 -22.40 -13.27 -10.19
N ASN A 183 -22.42 -14.59 -9.93
CA ASN A 183 -23.51 -15.46 -10.38
C ASN A 183 -24.83 -15.25 -9.63
N SER A 184 -24.84 -14.52 -8.50
CA SER A 184 -26.05 -14.23 -7.75
C SER A 184 -27.01 -13.28 -8.52
N TYR A 185 -26.46 -12.42 -9.37
CA TYR A 185 -27.20 -11.52 -10.24
C TYR A 185 -27.98 -12.25 -11.35
N ARG A 186 -27.46 -13.38 -11.81
CA ARG A 186 -28.06 -14.15 -12.91
C ARG A 186 -29.44 -14.76 -12.60
N ASN A 187 -29.73 -14.93 -11.31
CA ASN A 187 -31.01 -15.51 -10.87
C ASN A 187 -32.09 -14.48 -10.62
N ARG A 188 -31.80 -13.17 -10.61
CA ARG A 188 -32.80 -12.12 -10.39
C ARG A 188 -33.55 -11.71 -11.66
N ASP A 189 -32.92 -11.85 -12.85
CA ASP A 189 -33.54 -11.51 -14.14
C ASP A 189 -34.35 -12.66 -14.77
N ARG A 190 -34.49 -13.80 -14.08
CA ARG A 190 -35.25 -14.97 -14.55
C ARG A 190 -36.47 -15.31 -13.70
N GLY A 191 -36.87 -14.40 -12.78
CA GLY A 191 -38.05 -14.54 -11.94
C GLY A 191 -39.19 -13.65 -12.37
#